data_9147beb35bdcf12ee55ed77342276c0f
#
_entry.id   9147beb35bdcf12ee55ed77342276c0f
#
_cell.length_a   1.000
_cell.length_b   1.000
_cell.length_c   1.000
_cell.angle_alpha   90.00
_cell.angle_beta   90.00
_cell.angle_gamma   90.00
#
_symmetry.space_group_name_H-M   'P 1'
#
loop_
_entity.id
_entity.type
_entity.pdbx_description
1 polymer ?
#
loop_
_entity_poly.entity_id
_entity_poly.type
_entity_poly.pdbx_seq_one_letter_code
_entity_poly.pdbx_strand_id
1 'polypeptide(L)'
;MKALILAILMALSTPTLAAVTPKLCSDLSETAATIMEKRQGGASMSQIMEIVTDSKIMQEIVIEAYEVRRHPAPMWQEREIDDFRDKWYLTCYKLIPS
;
A
#
# COMPACT_ATOMS: atom_id res chain seq x y z
N MET A 1 -10.70 22.58 39.30
CA MET A 1 -9.49 21.76 39.34
C MET A 1 -9.67 20.41 38.66
N LYS A 2 -10.73 19.66 38.97
CA LYS A 2 -10.97 18.36 38.34
C LYS A 2 -11.18 18.44 36.83
N ALA A 3 -11.81 19.51 36.34
CA ALA A 3 -12.03 19.73 34.92
C ALA A 3 -10.72 19.95 34.15
N LEU A 4 -9.73 20.57 34.76
CA LEU A 4 -8.42 20.79 34.16
C LEU A 4 -7.64 19.49 33.97
N ILE A 5 -7.75 18.58 34.94
CA ILE A 5 -7.10 17.27 34.85
C ILE A 5 -7.69 16.44 33.74
N LEU A 6 -9.02 16.50 33.59
CA LEU A 6 -9.71 15.79 32.49
C LEU A 6 -9.32 16.32 31.09
N ALA A 7 -9.16 17.65 30.99
CA ALA A 7 -8.73 18.27 29.73
C ALA A 7 -7.32 17.82 29.35
N ILE A 8 -6.42 17.69 30.32
CA ILE A 8 -5.05 17.23 30.09
C ILE A 8 -5.05 15.77 29.62
N LEU A 9 -5.88 14.94 30.23
CA LEU A 9 -6.01 13.53 29.82
C LEU A 9 -6.54 13.38 28.40
N MET A 10 -7.48 14.24 27.99
CA MET A 10 -7.99 14.23 26.62
C MET A 10 -6.93 14.66 25.61
N ALA A 11 -6.06 15.61 25.99
CA ALA A 11 -4.97 16.03 25.14
C ALA A 11 -3.93 14.92 24.94
N LEU A 12 -3.80 14.01 25.89
CA LEU A 12 -2.87 12.89 25.80
C LEU A 12 -3.42 11.71 24.99
N SER A 13 -4.71 11.74 24.68
CA SER A 13 -5.34 10.66 23.90
C SER A 13 -5.41 10.98 22.41
N THR A 14 -4.47 11.77 21.90
CA THR A 14 -4.32 11.96 20.45
C THR A 14 -4.00 10.63 19.78
N PRO A 15 -4.62 10.35 18.62
CA PRO A 15 -4.33 9.10 17.94
C PRO A 15 -2.85 9.05 17.53
N THR A 16 -2.17 8.03 18.00
CA THR A 16 -0.81 7.76 17.57
C THR A 16 -0.86 7.23 16.14
N LEU A 17 0.03 7.74 15.29
CA LEU A 17 0.20 7.18 13.97
C LEU A 17 0.59 5.71 14.14
N ALA A 18 -0.10 4.83 13.42
CA ALA A 18 0.21 3.41 13.45
C ALA A 18 1.66 3.21 13.03
N ALA A 19 2.41 2.49 13.83
CA ALA A 19 3.78 2.17 13.50
C ALA A 19 3.81 1.23 12.28
N VAL A 20 4.81 1.40 11.42
CA VAL A 20 5.04 0.48 10.31
C VAL A 20 5.55 -0.83 10.90
N THR A 21 4.85 -1.91 10.61
CA THR A 21 5.16 -3.25 11.10
C THR A 21 5.37 -4.22 9.94
N PRO A 22 6.05 -5.35 10.17
CA PRO A 22 6.16 -6.39 9.13
C PRO A 22 4.79 -6.86 8.61
N LYS A 23 3.78 -6.93 9.49
CA LYS A 23 2.44 -7.30 9.08
C LYS A 23 1.85 -6.29 8.11
N LEU A 24 2.00 -5.00 8.41
CA LEU A 24 1.56 -3.93 7.51
C LEU A 24 2.24 -4.04 6.16
N CYS A 25 3.55 -4.32 6.15
CA CYS A 25 4.30 -4.48 4.91
C CYS A 25 3.84 -5.69 4.12
N SER A 26 3.50 -6.79 4.80
CA SER A 26 2.94 -7.97 4.14
C SER A 26 1.60 -7.64 3.48
N ASP A 27 0.72 -6.97 4.22
CA ASP A 27 -0.59 -6.58 3.68
C ASP A 27 -0.46 -5.64 2.49
N LEU A 28 0.44 -4.67 2.59
CA LEU A 28 0.68 -3.72 1.51
C LEU A 28 1.26 -4.41 0.27
N SER A 29 2.20 -5.32 0.45
CA SER A 29 2.81 -6.04 -0.67
C SER A 29 1.80 -6.94 -1.38
N GLU A 30 0.90 -7.58 -0.64
CA GLU A 30 -0.14 -8.40 -1.24
C GLU A 30 -1.14 -7.53 -2.03
N THR A 31 -1.45 -6.35 -1.52
CA THR A 31 -2.28 -5.40 -2.25
C THR A 31 -1.58 -4.96 -3.55
N ALA A 32 -0.29 -4.67 -3.46
CA ALA A 32 0.51 -4.30 -4.64
C ALA A 32 0.49 -5.43 -5.68
N ALA A 33 0.66 -6.67 -5.24
CA ALA A 33 0.60 -7.84 -6.12
C ALA A 33 -0.75 -7.94 -6.82
N THR A 34 -1.85 -7.73 -6.09
CA THR A 34 -3.19 -7.75 -6.65
C THR A 34 -3.38 -6.66 -7.71
N ILE A 35 -2.88 -5.46 -7.45
CA ILE A 35 -2.95 -4.36 -8.41
C ILE A 35 -2.16 -4.69 -9.68
N MET A 36 -0.95 -5.22 -9.53
CA MET A 36 -0.15 -5.65 -10.69
C MET A 36 -0.84 -6.76 -11.47
N GLU A 37 -1.47 -7.70 -10.77
CA GLU A 37 -2.24 -8.77 -11.40
C GLU A 37 -3.35 -8.18 -12.27
N LYS A 38 -4.07 -7.17 -11.78
CA LYS A 38 -5.10 -6.47 -12.56
C LYS A 38 -4.49 -5.78 -13.78
N ARG A 39 -3.34 -5.13 -13.60
CA ARG A 39 -2.62 -4.50 -14.71
C ARG A 39 -2.26 -5.53 -15.78
N GLN A 40 -1.66 -6.63 -15.39
CA GLN A 40 -1.24 -7.66 -16.32
C GLN A 40 -2.45 -8.34 -16.99
N GLY A 41 -3.57 -8.42 -16.28
CA GLY A 41 -4.82 -8.97 -16.82
C GLY A 41 -5.58 -8.01 -17.72
N GLY A 42 -5.14 -6.78 -17.87
CA GLY A 42 -5.74 -5.84 -18.82
C GLY A 42 -6.80 -4.91 -18.24
N ALA A 43 -6.97 -4.85 -16.92
CA ALA A 43 -7.86 -3.89 -16.30
C ALA A 43 -7.38 -2.47 -16.60
N SER A 44 -8.31 -1.55 -16.83
CA SER A 44 -7.94 -0.16 -17.10
C SER A 44 -7.47 0.54 -15.82
N MET A 45 -6.51 1.45 -15.98
CA MET A 45 -6.01 2.23 -14.85
C MET A 45 -7.11 3.04 -14.17
N SER A 46 -8.01 3.63 -14.97
CA SER A 46 -9.09 4.45 -14.42
C SER A 46 -10.03 3.66 -13.52
N GLN A 47 -10.32 2.41 -13.89
CA GLN A 47 -11.18 1.55 -13.06
C GLN A 47 -10.53 1.23 -11.72
N ILE A 48 -9.24 0.93 -11.73
CA ILE A 48 -8.51 0.65 -10.49
C ILE A 48 -8.37 1.91 -9.64
N MET A 49 -8.09 3.03 -10.27
CA MET A 49 -7.95 4.30 -9.57
C MET A 49 -9.24 4.73 -8.85
N GLU A 50 -10.41 4.43 -9.42
CA GLU A 50 -11.70 4.71 -8.79
C GLU A 50 -11.88 3.95 -7.47
N ILE A 51 -11.31 2.76 -7.36
CA ILE A 51 -11.41 1.93 -6.16
C ILE A 51 -10.54 2.49 -5.03
N VAL A 52 -9.46 3.15 -5.35
CA VAL A 52 -8.44 3.59 -4.38
C VAL A 52 -8.40 5.12 -4.19
N THR A 53 -9.51 5.82 -4.47
CA THR A 53 -9.57 7.28 -4.41
C THR A 53 -9.23 7.87 -3.05
N ASP A 54 -9.49 7.12 -1.98
CA ASP A 54 -9.32 7.62 -0.61
C ASP A 54 -7.92 7.36 -0.04
N SER A 55 -7.03 6.74 -0.81
CA SER A 55 -5.71 6.35 -0.30
C SER A 55 -4.61 6.81 -1.23
N LYS A 56 -3.77 7.73 -0.75
CA LYS A 56 -2.62 8.23 -1.49
C LYS A 56 -1.62 7.13 -1.81
N ILE A 57 -1.31 6.29 -0.83
CA ILE A 57 -0.34 5.21 -1.03
C ILE A 57 -0.85 4.19 -2.07
N MET A 58 -2.14 3.90 -2.04
CA MET A 58 -2.72 2.98 -3.01
C MET A 58 -2.69 3.56 -4.42
N GLN A 59 -2.93 4.86 -4.55
CA GLN A 59 -2.84 5.55 -5.85
C GLN A 59 -1.41 5.46 -6.39
N GLU A 60 -0.40 5.62 -5.55
CA GLU A 60 0.99 5.50 -5.97
C GLU A 60 1.31 4.08 -6.45
N ILE A 61 0.78 3.08 -5.76
CA ILE A 61 0.94 1.68 -6.18
C ILE A 61 0.34 1.47 -7.57
N VAL A 62 -0.86 2.02 -7.80
CA VAL A 62 -1.52 1.91 -9.10
C VAL A 62 -0.69 2.59 -10.18
N ILE A 63 -0.20 3.81 -9.93
CA ILE A 63 0.63 4.54 -10.89
C ILE A 63 1.86 3.71 -11.25
N GLU A 64 2.58 3.19 -10.27
CA GLU A 64 3.76 2.37 -10.53
C GLU A 64 3.43 1.10 -11.30
N ALA A 65 2.33 0.42 -10.95
CA ALA A 65 1.93 -0.80 -11.64
C ALA A 65 1.66 -0.53 -13.11
N TYR A 66 1.04 0.61 -13.43
CA TYR A 66 0.69 0.93 -14.82
C TYR A 66 1.85 1.51 -15.62
N GLU A 67 2.96 1.83 -14.96
CA GLU A 67 4.22 2.14 -15.63
C GLU A 67 4.96 0.86 -16.03
N VAL A 68 4.62 -0.28 -15.43
CA VAL A 68 5.20 -1.57 -15.78
C VAL A 68 4.52 -2.09 -17.06
N ARG A 69 5.34 -2.64 -17.92
CA ARG A 69 4.87 -3.21 -19.18
C ARG A 69 3.92 -4.37 -18.93
N ARG A 70 2.87 -4.43 -19.71
CA ARG A 70 1.99 -5.60 -19.76
C ARG A 70 2.61 -6.66 -20.65
N HIS A 71 2.69 -7.89 -20.15
CA HIS A 71 3.26 -9.00 -20.90
C HIS A 71 2.15 -9.90 -21.45
N PRO A 72 2.33 -10.44 -22.68
CA PRO A 72 1.36 -11.38 -23.23
C PRO A 72 1.48 -12.79 -22.63
N ALA A 73 2.68 -13.19 -22.17
CA ALA A 73 2.91 -14.54 -21.67
C ALA A 73 2.67 -14.64 -20.16
N PRO A 74 1.90 -15.66 -19.71
CA PRO A 74 1.59 -15.81 -18.28
C PRO A 74 2.81 -15.87 -17.36
N MET A 75 3.89 -16.51 -17.80
CA MET A 75 5.12 -16.62 -17.02
C MET A 75 5.72 -15.25 -16.72
N TRP A 76 5.72 -14.35 -17.69
CA TRP A 76 6.25 -13.01 -17.50
C TRP A 76 5.31 -12.14 -16.68
N GLN A 77 4.01 -12.36 -16.81
CA GLN A 77 3.01 -11.68 -15.98
C GLN A 77 3.23 -12.03 -14.51
N GLU A 78 3.40 -13.32 -14.20
CA GLU A 78 3.66 -13.76 -12.83
C GLU A 78 4.95 -13.18 -12.26
N ARG A 79 5.98 -13.10 -13.09
CA ARG A 79 7.26 -12.52 -12.68
C ARG A 79 7.10 -11.06 -12.28
N GLU A 80 6.37 -10.29 -13.07
CA GLU A 80 6.10 -8.89 -12.74
C GLU A 80 5.29 -8.75 -11.46
N ILE A 81 4.33 -9.63 -11.24
CA ILE A 81 3.53 -9.65 -10.02
C ILE A 81 4.41 -9.91 -8.80
N ASP A 82 5.26 -10.93 -8.88
CA ASP A 82 6.15 -11.30 -7.77
C ASP A 82 7.18 -10.21 -7.49
N ASP A 83 7.79 -9.65 -8.52
CA ASP A 83 8.78 -8.58 -8.38
C ASP A 83 8.16 -7.32 -7.78
N PHE A 84 6.94 -7.00 -8.19
CA PHE A 84 6.22 -5.84 -7.68
C PHE A 84 5.83 -6.03 -6.21
N ARG A 85 5.41 -7.22 -5.85
CA ARG A 85 5.14 -7.57 -4.45
C ARG A 85 6.38 -7.35 -3.59
N ASP A 86 7.50 -7.88 -4.03
CA ASP A 86 8.75 -7.79 -3.28
C ASP A 86 9.24 -6.36 -3.19
N LYS A 87 9.11 -5.59 -4.26
CA LYS A 87 9.50 -4.18 -4.28
C LYS A 87 8.73 -3.39 -3.22
N TRP A 88 7.43 -3.57 -3.14
CA TRP A 88 6.62 -2.84 -2.17
C TRP A 88 6.86 -3.33 -0.74
N TYR A 89 7.10 -4.63 -0.56
CA TYR A 89 7.49 -5.14 0.75
C TYR A 89 8.80 -4.49 1.20
N LEU A 90 9.79 -4.48 0.34
CA LEU A 90 11.09 -3.89 0.65
C LEU A 90 10.98 -2.40 0.97
N THR A 91 10.24 -1.66 0.15
CA THR A 91 10.02 -0.22 0.35
C THR A 91 9.39 0.04 1.71
N CYS A 92 8.38 -0.74 2.05
CA CYS A 92 7.71 -0.64 3.35
C CYS A 92 8.63 -1.03 4.49
N TYR A 93 9.35 -2.14 4.34
CA TYR A 93 10.22 -2.68 5.39
C TYR A 93 11.31 -1.69 5.80
N LYS A 94 11.82 -0.93 4.85
CA LYS A 94 12.83 0.10 5.12
C LYS A 94 12.32 1.20 6.03
N LEU A 95 11.01 1.34 6.16
CA LEU A 95 10.38 2.35 7.02
C LEU A 95 10.14 1.84 8.44
N ILE A 96 10.41 0.58 8.72
CA ILE A 96 10.25 0.01 10.06
C ILE A 96 11.34 0.59 10.96
N PRO A 97 10.98 1.18 12.12
CA PRO A 97 11.97 1.69 13.06
C PRO A 97 12.88 0.57 13.58
N SER A 98 14.18 0.83 13.68
CA SER A 98 15.14 -0.13 14.24
C SER A 98 15.11 -0.13 15.77
#